data_973ad8e0b479f59a41bb4a0b738eda89
#
_entry.id   973ad8e0b479f59a41bb4a0b738eda89
#
_cell.length_a   1.000
_cell.length_b   1.000
_cell.length_c   1.000
_cell.angle_alpha   90.00
_cell.angle_beta   90.00
_cell.angle_gamma   90.00
#
_symmetry.space_group_name_H-M   'P 1'
#
loop_
_entity.id
_entity.type
_entity.pdbx_description
1 polymer ?
#
loop_
_entity_poly.entity_id
_entity_poly.type
_entity_poly.pdbx_seq_one_letter_code
_entity_poly.pdbx_strand_id
1 'polypeptide(L)'
;MSNGKVALIILDGYGIGEPNAGNAIYMAKTPVMDSLLQRWPHTKLSASGLDVGLPDGQMGNSEVGHTNIGSGRVVFQDLPRITNAISDGSFFENPVYGAALDNAANGKALHILGLLSDGGVHSHIQHIFAMVKMAHDRGIERVYLHCFLDGRDVAPTSGAGYVSQLHDYCAELGTGKIATLQGRFYGMDRDKRWDRIEASYNAMVCGEGVQDPDPIHAMEASYAAGVTDEFVKPVVCAADGKIRSGDSVIFMNFRPDRAREMTYALTQSDFDGFARKVVAQDLHYVCTTRYDEKLTDLPIAFPPEELHDTLGEIVSAHGLRQLRIAETEKYAHVTFFFNGGTETQYPGEDRVLIPSPREFPTYDLVPEMSAVKVKDELVARIRTGAYDMIVCNFANCDMVGHTGVMPAAIQAVECVDRCLGEVVAAAEEMGYTLLVTADHGNADRMVEPDGSTNTAHTTNLVPLVLVGRELPLRAQGRLSDIAPTMLELMHIEPKPAMTGESLIEKS
;
A
#
# COMPACT_ATOMS: atom_id res chain seq x y z
N MET A 1 -37.62 12.81 -5.49
CA MET A 1 -36.75 13.97 -5.19
C MET A 1 -35.64 13.90 -6.21
N SER A 2 -35.22 15.01 -6.81
CA SER A 2 -34.05 14.99 -7.71
C SER A 2 -32.82 14.64 -6.87
N ASN A 3 -32.00 13.72 -7.34
CA ASN A 3 -30.71 13.42 -6.73
C ASN A 3 -29.88 14.71 -6.66
N GLY A 4 -29.16 14.91 -5.55
CA GLY A 4 -28.23 16.04 -5.43
C GLY A 4 -27.06 15.86 -6.42
N LYS A 5 -26.63 16.97 -7.06
CA LYS A 5 -25.42 16.97 -7.90
C LYS A 5 -24.22 17.25 -7.01
N VAL A 6 -23.18 16.39 -7.09
CA VAL A 6 -21.99 16.50 -6.24
C VAL A 6 -20.71 16.47 -7.07
N ALA A 7 -19.75 17.32 -6.74
CA ALA A 7 -18.43 17.29 -7.35
C ALA A 7 -17.34 17.20 -6.27
N LEU A 8 -16.39 16.30 -6.49
CA LEU A 8 -15.18 16.14 -5.69
C LEU A 8 -14.01 16.77 -6.44
N ILE A 9 -13.38 17.76 -5.83
CA ILE A 9 -12.19 18.44 -6.35
C ILE A 9 -11.03 18.08 -5.43
N ILE A 10 -10.08 17.33 -5.97
CA ILE A 10 -8.89 16.89 -5.27
C ILE A 10 -7.72 17.79 -5.67
N LEU A 11 -7.15 18.48 -4.70
CA LEU A 11 -5.93 19.28 -4.82
C LEU A 11 -4.76 18.39 -4.40
N ASP A 12 -4.22 17.61 -5.32
CA ASP A 12 -3.23 16.57 -5.06
C ASP A 12 -2.00 17.15 -4.33
N GLY A 13 -1.62 16.56 -3.20
CA GLY A 13 -0.47 17.03 -2.41
C GLY A 13 -0.73 18.28 -1.56
N TYR A 14 -1.99 18.73 -1.38
CA TYR A 14 -2.35 19.92 -0.60
C TYR A 14 -2.60 19.57 0.88
N GLY A 15 -1.54 19.38 1.66
CA GLY A 15 -1.62 19.10 3.09
C GLY A 15 -1.80 20.33 3.98
N ILE A 16 -2.08 20.09 5.26
CA ILE A 16 -2.16 21.12 6.30
C ILE A 16 -0.85 21.06 7.10
N GLY A 17 0.14 21.83 6.68
CA GLY A 17 1.44 21.92 7.35
C GLY A 17 1.55 23.10 8.30
N GLU A 18 2.70 23.18 9.01
CA GLU A 18 3.03 24.29 9.89
C GLU A 18 3.14 25.62 9.12
N PRO A 19 2.68 26.75 9.71
CA PRO A 19 2.71 28.06 9.07
C PRO A 19 4.12 28.68 9.10
N ASN A 20 5.01 28.22 8.24
CA ASN A 20 6.39 28.70 8.16
C ASN A 20 6.88 28.82 6.71
N ALA A 21 8.10 29.33 6.53
CA ALA A 21 8.71 29.55 5.23
C ALA A 21 9.03 28.26 4.44
N GLY A 22 8.99 27.10 5.08
CA GLY A 22 9.16 25.79 4.44
C GLY A 22 7.88 25.21 3.88
N ASN A 23 6.74 25.86 4.04
CA ASN A 23 5.43 25.45 3.58
C ASN A 23 5.01 26.30 2.39
N ALA A 24 4.98 25.71 1.18
CA ALA A 24 4.65 26.43 -0.06
C ALA A 24 3.17 26.91 -0.07
N ILE A 25 2.28 26.15 0.56
CA ILE A 25 0.85 26.52 0.65
C ILE A 25 0.68 27.75 1.54
N TYR A 26 1.36 27.78 2.69
CA TYR A 26 1.34 28.93 3.58
C TYR A 26 1.96 30.20 2.96
N MET A 27 3.01 30.02 2.13
CA MET A 27 3.69 31.12 1.46
C MET A 27 2.96 31.62 0.21
N ALA A 28 2.06 30.83 -0.35
CA ALA A 28 1.28 31.18 -1.54
C ALA A 28 0.11 32.11 -1.22
N LYS A 29 -0.34 32.87 -2.21
CA LYS A 29 -1.57 33.65 -2.13
C LYS A 29 -2.75 32.78 -2.57
N THR A 30 -3.57 32.39 -1.62
CA THR A 30 -4.71 31.47 -1.81
C THR A 30 -6.05 32.10 -1.45
N PRO A 31 -6.41 33.27 -2.05
CA PRO A 31 -7.61 34.01 -1.65
C PRO A 31 -8.91 33.21 -1.82
N VAL A 32 -8.95 32.26 -2.76
CA VAL A 32 -10.14 31.42 -2.98
C VAL A 32 -10.27 30.41 -1.84
N MET A 33 -9.23 29.63 -1.56
CA MET A 33 -9.27 28.64 -0.46
C MET A 33 -9.49 29.33 0.89
N ASP A 34 -8.85 30.49 1.14
CA ASP A 34 -9.04 31.29 2.36
C ASP A 34 -10.50 31.70 2.54
N SER A 35 -11.15 32.16 1.45
CA SER A 35 -12.57 32.51 1.45
C SER A 35 -13.48 31.31 1.68
N LEU A 36 -13.15 30.15 1.07
CA LEU A 36 -13.93 28.93 1.26
C LEU A 36 -13.88 28.46 2.71
N LEU A 37 -12.69 28.44 3.34
CA LEU A 37 -12.51 28.09 4.74
C LEU A 37 -13.21 29.04 5.71
N GLN A 38 -13.37 30.33 5.34
CA GLN A 38 -14.10 31.30 6.17
C GLN A 38 -15.61 31.18 6.02
N ARG A 39 -16.09 30.81 4.85
CA ARG A 39 -17.52 30.84 4.51
C ARG A 39 -18.24 29.52 4.71
N TRP A 40 -17.55 28.39 4.49
CA TRP A 40 -18.20 27.09 4.39
C TRP A 40 -17.78 26.13 5.50
N PRO A 41 -18.65 25.17 5.89
CA PRO A 41 -18.26 24.09 6.79
C PRO A 41 -17.02 23.36 6.25
N HIS A 42 -16.08 23.10 7.12
CA HIS A 42 -14.85 22.39 6.79
C HIS A 42 -14.37 21.53 7.93
N THR A 43 -13.56 20.53 7.61
CA THR A 43 -12.93 19.61 8.56
C THR A 43 -11.55 19.20 8.05
N LYS A 44 -10.89 18.32 8.77
CA LYS A 44 -9.59 17.75 8.42
C LYS A 44 -9.71 16.24 8.26
N LEU A 45 -8.99 15.68 7.29
CA LEU A 45 -8.96 14.24 7.06
C LEU A 45 -7.57 13.67 7.31
N SER A 46 -7.53 12.49 7.92
CA SER A 46 -6.32 11.68 7.95
C SER A 46 -6.10 11.05 6.57
N ALA A 47 -4.87 11.20 6.05
CA ALA A 47 -4.45 10.75 4.72
C ALA A 47 -3.15 9.93 4.77
N SER A 48 -2.79 9.37 5.93
CA SER A 48 -1.54 8.63 6.14
C SER A 48 -1.72 7.50 7.15
N GLY A 49 -0.74 6.62 7.24
CA GLY A 49 -0.69 5.54 8.22
C GLY A 49 -1.91 4.60 8.15
N LEU A 50 -2.32 4.08 9.29
CA LEU A 50 -3.38 3.08 9.40
C LEU A 50 -4.74 3.57 8.87
N ASP A 51 -5.01 4.87 8.91
CA ASP A 51 -6.26 5.46 8.43
C ASP A 51 -6.45 5.36 6.91
N VAL A 52 -5.38 5.05 6.19
CA VAL A 52 -5.42 4.78 4.74
C VAL A 52 -4.90 3.39 4.39
N GLY A 53 -4.69 2.52 5.39
CA GLY A 53 -4.25 1.14 5.19
C GLY A 53 -2.75 0.97 4.99
N LEU A 54 -1.95 1.95 5.35
CA LEU A 54 -0.49 1.91 5.36
C LEU A 54 0.03 1.61 6.78
N PRO A 55 1.29 1.19 6.94
CA PRO A 55 1.93 1.11 8.24
C PRO A 55 1.83 2.43 9.03
N ASP A 56 1.80 2.34 10.35
CA ASP A 56 1.77 3.53 11.21
C ASP A 56 2.94 4.48 10.92
N GLY A 57 2.64 5.78 10.87
CA GLY A 57 3.63 6.82 10.54
C GLY A 57 4.08 6.87 9.08
N GLN A 58 3.61 5.99 8.20
CA GLN A 58 3.92 6.05 6.78
C GLN A 58 3.07 7.10 6.08
N MET A 59 3.72 7.97 5.29
CA MET A 59 3.05 8.98 4.48
C MET A 59 2.14 8.34 3.42
N GLY A 60 0.98 8.97 3.16
CA GLY A 60 0.08 8.59 2.08
C GLY A 60 0.69 8.82 0.69
N ASN A 61 -0.03 8.38 -0.32
CA ASN A 61 0.28 8.61 -1.72
C ASN A 61 -1.01 8.62 -2.56
N SER A 62 -0.91 9.08 -3.80
CA SER A 62 -2.10 9.26 -4.64
C SER A 62 -2.82 7.94 -4.96
N GLU A 63 -2.09 6.83 -5.15
CA GLU A 63 -2.71 5.52 -5.42
C GLU A 63 -3.58 5.07 -4.25
N VAL A 64 -3.00 5.06 -3.05
CA VAL A 64 -3.69 4.70 -1.81
C VAL A 64 -4.81 5.68 -1.49
N GLY A 65 -4.57 7.00 -1.59
CA GLY A 65 -5.55 8.03 -1.31
C GLY A 65 -6.79 7.90 -2.19
N HIS A 66 -6.62 7.82 -3.52
CA HIS A 66 -7.74 7.70 -4.46
C HIS A 66 -8.49 6.36 -4.33
N THR A 67 -7.76 5.26 -4.03
CA THR A 67 -8.38 3.96 -3.74
C THR A 67 -9.28 4.02 -2.52
N ASN A 68 -8.82 4.62 -1.42
CA ASN A 68 -9.62 4.79 -0.20
C ASN A 68 -10.84 5.69 -0.43
N ILE A 69 -10.65 6.82 -1.13
CA ILE A 69 -11.76 7.73 -1.47
C ILE A 69 -12.81 7.00 -2.31
N GLY A 70 -12.39 6.34 -3.39
CA GLY A 70 -13.30 5.69 -4.33
C GLY A 70 -14.00 4.45 -3.79
N SER A 71 -13.32 3.68 -2.91
CA SER A 71 -13.90 2.47 -2.30
C SER A 71 -14.75 2.76 -1.06
N GLY A 72 -14.61 3.96 -0.46
CA GLY A 72 -15.33 4.31 0.77
C GLY A 72 -14.99 3.42 1.96
N ARG A 73 -13.79 2.86 1.96
CA ARG A 73 -13.26 2.01 3.04
C ARG A 73 -11.75 2.14 3.13
N VAL A 74 -11.18 1.79 4.29
CA VAL A 74 -9.73 1.66 4.41
C VAL A 74 -9.29 0.38 3.71
N VAL A 75 -8.45 0.52 2.67
CA VAL A 75 -7.87 -0.59 1.92
C VAL A 75 -6.47 -0.85 2.44
N PHE A 76 -6.33 -1.89 3.24
CA PHE A 76 -5.06 -2.20 3.88
C PHE A 76 -4.05 -2.80 2.89
N GLN A 77 -2.83 -2.27 2.90
CA GLN A 77 -1.67 -2.92 2.27
C GLN A 77 -1.33 -4.22 3.02
N ASP A 78 -0.58 -5.12 2.38
CA ASP A 78 -0.35 -6.46 2.91
C ASP A 78 0.24 -6.48 4.33
N LEU A 79 1.22 -5.62 4.66
CA LEU A 79 1.81 -5.57 5.99
C LEU A 79 0.77 -5.25 7.08
N PRO A 80 0.06 -4.11 7.07
CA PRO A 80 -0.96 -3.82 8.08
C PRO A 80 -2.15 -4.79 8.00
N ARG A 81 -2.51 -5.31 6.84
CA ARG A 81 -3.58 -6.30 6.67
C ARG A 81 -3.28 -7.58 7.45
N ILE A 82 -2.08 -8.13 7.31
CA ILE A 82 -1.67 -9.34 8.03
C ILE A 82 -1.50 -9.04 9.53
N THR A 83 -0.92 -7.88 9.88
CA THR A 83 -0.77 -7.46 11.28
C THR A 83 -2.12 -7.31 11.98
N ASN A 84 -3.11 -6.72 11.32
CA ASN A 84 -4.48 -6.62 11.84
C ASN A 84 -5.11 -7.99 12.01
N ALA A 85 -4.95 -8.90 11.04
CA ALA A 85 -5.45 -10.26 11.13
C ALA A 85 -4.84 -11.04 12.31
N ILE A 86 -3.57 -10.78 12.65
CA ILE A 86 -2.93 -11.34 13.86
C ILE A 86 -3.57 -10.74 15.12
N SER A 87 -3.81 -9.42 15.13
CA SER A 87 -4.33 -8.72 16.29
C SER A 87 -5.79 -9.07 16.61
N ASP A 88 -6.62 -9.27 15.58
CA ASP A 88 -8.05 -9.64 15.74
C ASP A 88 -8.27 -11.16 15.82
N GLY A 89 -7.21 -11.96 15.61
CA GLY A 89 -7.24 -13.41 15.69
C GLY A 89 -7.58 -14.14 14.39
N SER A 90 -8.05 -13.46 13.35
CA SER A 90 -8.46 -14.07 12.07
C SER A 90 -7.29 -14.74 11.32
N PHE A 91 -6.05 -14.31 11.58
CA PHE A 91 -4.85 -14.98 11.08
C PHE A 91 -4.79 -16.47 11.50
N PHE A 92 -5.14 -16.76 12.75
CA PHE A 92 -5.11 -18.11 13.31
C PHE A 92 -6.28 -19.00 12.85
N GLU A 93 -7.29 -18.39 12.23
CA GLU A 93 -8.46 -19.04 11.63
C GLU A 93 -8.33 -19.17 10.10
N ASN A 94 -7.24 -18.65 9.51
CA ASN A 94 -7.04 -18.69 8.06
C ASN A 94 -7.07 -20.12 7.52
N PRO A 95 -8.02 -20.48 6.64
CA PRO A 95 -8.22 -21.86 6.20
C PRO A 95 -7.06 -22.40 5.36
N VAL A 96 -6.33 -21.52 4.66
CA VAL A 96 -5.21 -21.91 3.81
C VAL A 96 -4.00 -22.29 4.67
N TYR A 97 -3.70 -21.50 5.70
CA TYR A 97 -2.69 -21.88 6.70
C TYR A 97 -3.13 -23.12 7.46
N GLY A 98 -4.43 -23.18 7.83
CA GLY A 98 -5.01 -24.34 8.51
C GLY A 98 -4.74 -25.65 7.76
N ALA A 99 -4.99 -25.69 6.46
CA ALA A 99 -4.77 -26.88 5.63
C ALA A 99 -3.29 -27.31 5.59
N ALA A 100 -2.36 -26.36 5.54
CA ALA A 100 -0.92 -26.67 5.59
C ALA A 100 -0.51 -27.27 6.95
N LEU A 101 -1.04 -26.71 8.04
CA LEU A 101 -0.76 -27.24 9.38
C LEU A 101 -1.40 -28.62 9.60
N ASP A 102 -2.60 -28.86 9.08
CA ASP A 102 -3.27 -30.16 9.13
C ASP A 102 -2.45 -31.23 8.39
N ASN A 103 -1.87 -30.90 7.22
CA ASN A 103 -0.93 -31.81 6.55
C ASN A 103 0.30 -32.10 7.42
N ALA A 104 0.87 -31.10 8.08
CA ALA A 104 2.01 -31.28 8.98
C ALA A 104 1.63 -32.14 10.21
N ALA A 105 0.47 -31.95 10.81
CA ALA A 105 -0.05 -32.76 11.93
C ALA A 105 -0.21 -34.23 11.57
N ASN A 106 -0.45 -34.54 10.28
CA ASN A 106 -0.54 -35.91 9.77
C ASN A 106 0.82 -36.56 9.51
N GLY A 107 1.86 -36.18 10.25
CA GLY A 107 3.17 -36.82 10.24
C GLY A 107 4.14 -36.27 9.21
N LYS A 108 3.85 -35.09 8.68
CA LYS A 108 4.76 -34.31 7.81
C LYS A 108 5.46 -33.21 8.60
N ALA A 109 6.43 -32.52 8.01
CA ALA A 109 7.04 -31.35 8.62
C ALA A 109 6.39 -30.07 8.12
N LEU A 110 6.42 -29.04 8.95
CA LEU A 110 6.13 -27.66 8.57
C LEU A 110 7.44 -26.90 8.38
N HIS A 111 7.61 -26.29 7.23
CA HIS A 111 8.72 -25.40 6.90
C HIS A 111 8.20 -23.98 6.76
N ILE A 112 8.77 -23.04 7.50
CA ILE A 112 8.42 -21.63 7.47
C ILE A 112 9.61 -20.88 6.86
N LEU A 113 9.40 -20.25 5.69
CA LEU A 113 10.39 -19.44 4.99
C LEU A 113 10.06 -17.96 5.17
N GLY A 114 11.03 -17.11 5.35
CA GLY A 114 10.78 -15.65 5.38
C GLY A 114 12.00 -14.80 5.65
N LEU A 115 11.94 -13.54 5.25
CA LEU A 115 12.91 -12.52 5.59
C LEU A 115 12.75 -12.15 7.07
N LEU A 116 13.81 -12.38 7.86
CA LEU A 116 13.78 -12.24 9.31
C LEU A 116 14.25 -10.85 9.73
N SER A 117 13.36 -9.89 9.72
CA SER A 117 13.57 -8.52 10.23
C SER A 117 12.24 -7.85 10.58
N ASP A 118 12.30 -6.67 11.17
CA ASP A 118 11.16 -5.77 11.42
C ASP A 118 11.04 -4.66 10.36
N GLY A 119 11.84 -4.71 9.29
CA GLY A 119 11.85 -3.69 8.23
C GLY A 119 10.53 -3.54 7.48
N GLY A 120 9.68 -4.56 7.48
CA GLY A 120 8.31 -4.47 6.97
C GLY A 120 8.17 -4.27 5.46
N VAL A 121 9.25 -4.47 4.68
CA VAL A 121 9.22 -4.28 3.22
C VAL A 121 8.82 -5.56 2.48
N HIS A 122 9.31 -6.72 2.89
CA HIS A 122 9.05 -8.02 2.26
C HIS A 122 8.34 -9.00 3.19
N SER A 123 8.62 -8.91 4.47
CA SER A 123 8.12 -9.74 5.55
C SER A 123 8.18 -8.95 6.86
N HIS A 124 7.67 -9.52 7.93
CA HIS A 124 7.83 -8.94 9.27
C HIS A 124 8.01 -10.06 10.30
N ILE A 125 8.98 -9.91 11.22
CA ILE A 125 9.31 -10.93 12.23
C ILE A 125 8.10 -11.34 13.08
N GLN A 126 7.20 -10.40 13.42
CA GLN A 126 5.98 -10.69 14.18
C GLN A 126 5.03 -11.65 13.44
N HIS A 127 5.01 -11.62 12.10
CA HIS A 127 4.21 -12.56 11.31
C HIS A 127 4.81 -13.97 11.36
N ILE A 128 6.14 -14.07 11.39
CA ILE A 128 6.84 -15.36 11.58
C ILE A 128 6.54 -15.91 12.98
N PHE A 129 6.60 -15.08 14.01
CA PHE A 129 6.22 -15.47 15.38
C PHE A 129 4.78 -15.95 15.45
N ALA A 130 3.84 -15.25 14.82
CA ALA A 130 2.44 -15.65 14.76
C ALA A 130 2.27 -17.03 14.11
N MET A 131 3.03 -17.33 13.03
CA MET A 131 2.99 -18.64 12.38
C MET A 131 3.57 -19.74 13.26
N VAL A 132 4.68 -19.49 13.97
CA VAL A 132 5.24 -20.43 14.95
C VAL A 132 4.25 -20.69 16.08
N LYS A 133 3.59 -19.63 16.60
CA LYS A 133 2.52 -19.76 17.60
C LYS A 133 1.36 -20.61 17.10
N MET A 134 0.89 -20.35 15.87
CA MET A 134 -0.19 -21.13 15.25
C MET A 134 0.17 -22.62 15.13
N ALA A 135 1.43 -22.92 14.79
CA ALA A 135 1.94 -24.28 14.75
C ALA A 135 2.00 -24.93 16.15
N HIS A 136 2.45 -24.17 17.16
CA HIS A 136 2.45 -24.61 18.57
C HIS A 136 1.03 -24.94 19.05
N ASP A 137 0.08 -24.03 18.85
CA ASP A 137 -1.30 -24.17 19.31
C ASP A 137 -2.01 -25.39 18.67
N ARG A 138 -1.55 -25.83 17.50
CA ARG A 138 -2.02 -27.04 16.80
C ARG A 138 -1.19 -28.31 17.12
N GLY A 139 -0.19 -28.22 17.99
CA GLY A 139 0.62 -29.33 18.40
C GLY A 139 1.53 -29.91 17.31
N ILE A 140 2.02 -29.09 16.38
CA ILE A 140 2.92 -29.55 15.32
C ILE A 140 4.30 -29.78 15.90
N GLU A 141 4.77 -31.02 15.85
CA GLU A 141 6.05 -31.43 16.48
C GLU A 141 7.28 -31.04 15.64
N ARG A 142 7.16 -31.09 14.29
CA ARG A 142 8.28 -30.84 13.37
C ARG A 142 8.08 -29.53 12.65
N VAL A 143 8.57 -28.44 13.23
CA VAL A 143 8.53 -27.08 12.69
C VAL A 143 9.94 -26.59 12.44
N TYR A 144 10.26 -26.27 11.20
CA TYR A 144 11.57 -25.80 10.76
C TYR A 144 11.50 -24.43 10.13
N LEU A 145 12.42 -23.54 10.52
CA LEU A 145 12.48 -22.18 10.03
C LEU A 145 13.69 -22.01 9.09
N HIS A 146 13.43 -21.49 7.91
CA HIS A 146 14.43 -21.16 6.91
C HIS A 146 14.50 -19.63 6.80
N CYS A 147 15.43 -19.04 7.54
CA CYS A 147 15.51 -17.59 7.70
C CYS A 147 16.36 -16.95 6.62
N PHE A 148 15.80 -15.98 5.92
CA PHE A 148 16.55 -15.06 5.08
C PHE A 148 16.92 -13.84 5.91
N LEU A 149 18.18 -13.41 5.86
CA LEU A 149 18.71 -12.28 6.60
C LEU A 149 18.68 -11.02 5.74
N ASP A 150 18.34 -9.89 6.34
CA ASP A 150 18.03 -8.64 5.63
C ASP A 150 19.29 -7.80 5.36
N GLY A 151 19.67 -6.94 6.27
CA GLY A 151 20.82 -6.02 6.14
C GLY A 151 20.70 -4.96 5.05
N ARG A 152 19.50 -4.78 4.48
CA ARG A 152 19.21 -3.81 3.42
C ARG A 152 18.06 -2.89 3.76
N ASP A 153 16.97 -3.44 4.27
CA ASP A 153 15.80 -2.69 4.72
C ASP A 153 15.94 -2.31 6.21
N VAL A 154 16.90 -2.93 6.90
CA VAL A 154 17.35 -2.66 8.27
C VAL A 154 18.88 -2.56 8.31
N ALA A 155 19.46 -2.23 9.48
CA ALA A 155 20.91 -2.10 9.63
C ALA A 155 21.65 -3.38 9.20
N PRO A 156 22.83 -3.26 8.53
CA PRO A 156 23.52 -4.39 7.89
C PRO A 156 24.00 -5.52 8.82
N THR A 157 24.00 -5.28 10.13
CA THR A 157 24.45 -6.24 11.16
C THR A 157 23.42 -6.42 12.28
N SER A 158 22.14 -6.17 11.99
CA SER A 158 21.03 -6.37 12.94
C SER A 158 20.52 -7.82 13.00
N GLY A 159 20.86 -8.65 12.01
CA GLY A 159 20.35 -10.01 11.83
C GLY A 159 20.61 -10.92 13.02
N ALA A 160 21.76 -10.82 13.69
CA ALA A 160 22.05 -11.61 14.89
C ALA A 160 21.01 -11.38 16.00
N GLY A 161 20.55 -10.12 16.16
CA GLY A 161 19.49 -9.78 17.13
C GLY A 161 18.16 -10.44 16.78
N TYR A 162 17.78 -10.47 15.50
CA TYR A 162 16.54 -11.13 15.06
C TYR A 162 16.63 -12.66 15.15
N VAL A 163 17.78 -13.22 14.83
CA VAL A 163 18.03 -14.67 14.99
C VAL A 163 17.92 -15.08 16.46
N SER A 164 18.51 -14.30 17.39
CA SER A 164 18.38 -14.55 18.83
C SER A 164 16.92 -14.45 19.29
N GLN A 165 16.18 -13.41 18.90
CA GLN A 165 14.78 -13.26 19.24
C GLN A 165 13.93 -14.45 18.77
N LEU A 166 14.13 -14.93 17.54
CA LEU A 166 13.40 -16.09 17.02
C LEU A 166 13.80 -17.37 17.72
N HIS A 167 15.09 -17.57 17.99
CA HIS A 167 15.60 -18.74 18.73
C HIS A 167 15.00 -18.81 20.14
N ASP A 168 15.01 -17.69 20.87
CA ASP A 168 14.47 -17.59 22.23
C ASP A 168 12.96 -17.81 22.24
N TYR A 169 12.22 -17.23 21.26
CA TYR A 169 10.79 -17.44 21.11
C TYR A 169 10.42 -18.90 20.85
N CYS A 170 11.17 -19.59 19.98
CA CYS A 170 10.97 -21.02 19.73
C CYS A 170 11.30 -21.88 20.99
N ALA A 171 12.32 -21.51 21.73
CA ALA A 171 12.68 -22.18 22.97
C ALA A 171 11.62 -22.00 24.06
N GLU A 172 11.07 -20.79 24.22
CA GLU A 172 10.00 -20.48 25.16
C GLU A 172 8.72 -21.28 24.85
N LEU A 173 8.33 -21.34 23.58
CA LEU A 173 7.16 -22.10 23.14
C LEU A 173 7.40 -23.64 23.12
N GLY A 174 8.66 -24.06 23.11
CA GLY A 174 9.01 -25.47 22.88
C GLY A 174 8.67 -25.97 21.47
N THR A 175 8.56 -25.04 20.49
CA THR A 175 8.14 -25.33 19.11
C THR A 175 8.95 -24.51 18.13
N GLY A 176 9.42 -25.16 17.06
CA GLY A 176 10.22 -24.53 16.02
C GLY A 176 11.72 -24.66 16.22
N LYS A 177 12.44 -24.83 15.13
CA LYS A 177 13.89 -24.96 15.08
C LYS A 177 14.42 -24.25 13.86
N ILE A 178 15.36 -23.34 14.03
CA ILE A 178 16.04 -22.70 12.89
C ILE A 178 16.81 -23.80 12.15
N ALA A 179 16.40 -24.06 10.91
CA ALA A 179 17.00 -25.10 10.07
C ALA A 179 18.08 -24.54 9.16
N THR A 180 17.87 -23.38 8.58
CA THR A 180 18.88 -22.71 7.76
C THR A 180 18.87 -21.21 7.98
N LEU A 181 20.05 -20.59 7.87
CA LEU A 181 20.26 -19.14 7.79
C LEU A 181 20.94 -18.79 6.48
N GLN A 182 20.54 -17.72 5.84
CA GLN A 182 21.16 -17.25 4.61
C GLN A 182 20.80 -15.79 4.32
N GLY A 183 21.74 -15.02 3.81
CA GLY A 183 21.46 -13.64 3.39
C GLY A 183 20.46 -13.59 2.22
N ARG A 184 19.67 -12.53 2.18
CA ARG A 184 18.69 -12.28 1.11
C ARG A 184 19.31 -12.25 -0.30
N PHE A 185 20.62 -11.99 -0.39
CA PHE A 185 21.40 -12.08 -1.62
C PHE A 185 21.28 -13.44 -2.29
N TYR A 186 21.18 -14.52 -1.50
CA TYR A 186 21.02 -15.89 -2.00
C TYR A 186 19.56 -16.31 -2.16
N GLY A 187 18.76 -16.17 -1.10
CA GLY A 187 17.40 -16.72 -1.07
C GLY A 187 16.32 -15.84 -1.66
N MET A 188 16.63 -14.59 -1.97
CA MET A 188 15.66 -13.58 -2.41
C MET A 188 16.15 -12.78 -3.63
N ASP A 189 16.80 -13.45 -4.58
CA ASP A 189 17.13 -12.84 -5.88
C ASP A 189 15.84 -12.55 -6.67
N ARG A 190 15.90 -11.59 -7.60
CA ARG A 190 14.80 -11.23 -8.51
C ARG A 190 15.27 -10.97 -9.95
N ASP A 191 16.57 -11.15 -10.19
CA ASP A 191 17.24 -10.80 -11.44
C ASP A 191 17.70 -12.06 -12.21
N LYS A 192 17.10 -13.24 -11.86
CA LYS A 192 17.39 -14.55 -12.45
C LYS A 192 18.85 -14.99 -12.25
N ARG A 193 19.44 -14.62 -11.13
CA ARG A 193 20.75 -15.09 -10.71
C ARG A 193 20.59 -16.47 -10.05
N TRP A 194 20.31 -17.45 -10.90
CA TRP A 194 19.97 -18.80 -10.48
C TRP A 194 21.08 -19.48 -9.64
N ASP A 195 22.33 -19.11 -9.85
CA ASP A 195 23.47 -19.53 -9.01
C ASP A 195 23.28 -19.20 -7.52
N ARG A 196 22.62 -18.09 -7.20
CA ARG A 196 22.30 -17.67 -5.83
C ARG A 196 21.14 -18.47 -5.27
N ILE A 197 20.07 -18.58 -6.02
CA ILE A 197 18.87 -19.35 -5.63
C ILE A 197 19.24 -20.82 -5.45
N GLU A 198 20.09 -21.40 -6.32
CA GLU A 198 20.58 -22.78 -6.19
C GLU A 198 21.28 -23.03 -4.86
N ALA A 199 22.17 -22.12 -4.43
CA ALA A 199 22.88 -22.23 -3.17
C ALA A 199 21.92 -22.28 -1.97
N SER A 200 20.91 -21.41 -1.97
CA SER A 200 19.85 -21.35 -0.95
C SER A 200 18.95 -22.60 -0.99
N TYR A 201 18.50 -23.00 -2.17
CA TYR A 201 17.72 -24.22 -2.39
C TYR A 201 18.44 -25.46 -1.88
N ASN A 202 19.72 -25.63 -2.23
CA ASN A 202 20.52 -26.77 -1.81
C ASN A 202 20.70 -26.83 -0.28
N ALA A 203 20.77 -25.69 0.40
CA ALA A 203 20.80 -25.68 1.87
C ALA A 203 19.48 -26.20 2.46
N MET A 204 18.34 -25.76 1.93
CA MET A 204 17.02 -26.12 2.45
C MET A 204 16.59 -27.54 2.08
N VAL A 205 16.92 -28.01 0.86
CA VAL A 205 16.43 -29.30 0.33
C VAL A 205 17.50 -30.41 0.46
N CYS A 206 18.77 -30.09 0.13
CA CYS A 206 19.85 -31.09 0.16
C CYS A 206 20.62 -31.10 1.50
N GLY A 207 20.54 -30.02 2.29
CA GLY A 207 21.35 -29.82 3.49
C GLY A 207 22.83 -29.50 3.16
N GLU A 208 23.03 -28.85 2.00
CA GLU A 208 24.36 -28.42 1.53
C GLU A 208 24.60 -26.96 1.90
N GLY A 209 25.65 -26.66 2.61
CA GLY A 209 26.05 -25.33 3.06
C GLY A 209 27.07 -25.39 4.16
N VAL A 210 27.35 -24.28 4.79
CA VAL A 210 28.15 -24.23 6.01
C VAL A 210 27.38 -25.01 7.10
N GLN A 211 28.04 -25.94 7.81
CA GLN A 211 27.40 -26.71 8.87
C GLN A 211 27.69 -26.05 10.21
N ASP A 212 26.67 -25.50 10.85
CA ASP A 212 26.77 -24.91 12.18
C ASP A 212 25.45 -25.12 12.94
N PRO A 213 25.41 -26.01 13.95
CA PRO A 213 24.18 -26.31 14.68
C PRO A 213 23.71 -25.17 15.59
N ASP A 214 24.55 -24.17 15.84
CA ASP A 214 24.21 -22.98 16.62
C ASP A 214 23.99 -21.79 15.70
N PRO A 215 22.73 -21.34 15.49
CA PRO A 215 22.44 -20.25 14.60
C PRO A 215 23.02 -18.90 15.09
N ILE A 216 23.21 -18.71 16.39
CA ILE A 216 23.79 -17.49 16.96
C ILE A 216 25.29 -17.47 16.68
N HIS A 217 25.99 -18.59 16.94
CA HIS A 217 27.41 -18.72 16.60
C HIS A 217 27.66 -18.55 15.10
N ALA A 218 26.78 -19.07 14.25
CA ALA A 218 26.87 -18.88 12.78
C ALA A 218 26.86 -17.41 12.39
N MET A 219 26.03 -16.58 13.02
CA MET A 219 25.97 -15.15 12.79
C MET A 219 27.23 -14.43 13.29
N GLU A 220 27.69 -14.76 14.50
CA GLU A 220 28.91 -14.20 15.07
C GLU A 220 30.15 -14.52 14.19
N ALA A 221 30.24 -15.76 13.73
CA ALA A 221 31.33 -16.21 12.83
C ALA A 221 31.28 -15.45 11.48
N SER A 222 30.09 -15.20 10.94
CA SER A 222 29.93 -14.41 9.72
C SER A 222 30.42 -12.97 9.90
N TYR A 223 30.01 -12.31 10.98
CA TYR A 223 30.44 -10.93 11.28
C TYR A 223 31.96 -10.85 11.56
N ALA A 224 32.52 -11.84 12.27
CA ALA A 224 33.96 -11.92 12.49
C ALA A 224 34.75 -12.07 11.18
N ALA A 225 34.14 -12.67 10.17
CA ALA A 225 34.69 -12.77 8.82
C ALA A 225 34.43 -11.51 7.95
N GLY A 226 33.81 -10.47 8.49
CA GLY A 226 33.47 -9.24 7.78
C GLY A 226 32.29 -9.36 6.81
N VAL A 227 31.46 -10.41 6.95
CA VAL A 227 30.28 -10.65 6.11
C VAL A 227 29.04 -10.19 6.86
N THR A 228 28.32 -9.22 6.28
CA THR A 228 27.06 -8.68 6.84
C THR A 228 25.84 -9.51 6.44
N ASP A 229 24.70 -9.26 7.05
CA ASP A 229 23.45 -10.01 6.93
C ASP A 229 23.08 -10.38 5.50
N GLU A 230 23.05 -9.38 4.61
CA GLU A 230 22.65 -9.55 3.19
C GLU A 230 23.45 -10.66 2.49
N PHE A 231 24.72 -10.84 2.86
CA PHE A 231 25.69 -11.68 2.15
C PHE A 231 26.07 -12.96 2.91
N VAL A 232 25.42 -13.27 4.03
CA VAL A 232 25.66 -14.51 4.78
C VAL A 232 25.43 -15.71 3.86
N LYS A 233 26.45 -16.53 3.68
CA LYS A 233 26.34 -17.76 2.88
C LYS A 233 25.37 -18.73 3.54
N PRO A 234 24.67 -19.59 2.77
CA PRO A 234 23.76 -20.56 3.33
C PRO A 234 24.42 -21.43 4.42
N VAL A 235 23.84 -21.40 5.63
CA VAL A 235 24.23 -22.19 6.80
C VAL A 235 23.12 -23.18 7.11
N VAL A 236 23.47 -24.42 7.36
CA VAL A 236 22.57 -25.48 7.80
C VAL A 236 22.74 -25.66 9.30
N CYS A 237 21.70 -25.27 10.07
CA CYS A 237 21.70 -25.36 11.53
C CYS A 237 21.01 -26.63 12.04
N ALA A 238 20.11 -27.24 11.25
CA ALA A 238 19.44 -28.48 11.61
C ALA A 238 19.52 -29.50 10.46
N ALA A 239 20.29 -30.54 10.63
CA ALA A 239 20.46 -31.58 9.61
C ALA A 239 19.17 -32.36 9.29
N ASP A 240 18.24 -32.44 10.26
CA ASP A 240 16.92 -33.03 10.15
C ASP A 240 15.86 -32.08 9.51
N GLY A 241 16.15 -30.79 9.39
CA GLY A 241 15.25 -29.73 8.91
C GLY A 241 15.21 -29.58 7.39
N LYS A 242 15.54 -30.60 6.60
CA LYS A 242 15.46 -30.56 5.14
C LYS A 242 14.00 -30.65 4.67
N ILE A 243 13.66 -29.87 3.66
CA ILE A 243 12.37 -29.97 2.99
C ILE A 243 12.31 -31.29 2.21
N ARG A 244 11.27 -32.08 2.45
CA ARG A 244 11.07 -33.39 1.84
C ARG A 244 9.73 -33.47 1.14
N SER A 245 9.59 -34.45 0.27
CA SER A 245 8.33 -34.68 -0.47
C SER A 245 7.15 -34.87 0.49
N GLY A 246 6.07 -34.15 0.20
CA GLY A 246 4.85 -34.14 0.96
C GLY A 246 4.87 -33.25 2.22
N ASP A 247 5.95 -32.55 2.53
CA ASP A 247 5.99 -31.58 3.63
C ASP A 247 5.17 -30.33 3.31
N SER A 248 4.80 -29.59 4.35
CA SER A 248 4.17 -28.28 4.23
C SER A 248 5.23 -27.18 4.22
N VAL A 249 5.09 -26.24 3.30
CA VAL A 249 5.96 -25.06 3.19
C VAL A 249 5.10 -23.80 3.17
N ILE A 250 5.35 -22.89 4.09
CA ILE A 250 4.70 -21.58 4.15
C ILE A 250 5.75 -20.49 3.95
N PHE A 251 5.62 -19.69 2.89
CA PHE A 251 6.51 -18.56 2.65
C PHE A 251 5.87 -17.28 3.18
N MET A 252 6.42 -16.75 4.28
CA MET A 252 5.85 -15.62 5.02
C MET A 252 6.08 -14.25 4.39
N ASN A 253 6.85 -14.16 3.31
CA ASN A 253 6.99 -12.90 2.58
C ASN A 253 5.65 -12.50 1.94
N PHE A 254 5.25 -11.25 2.13
CA PHE A 254 4.04 -10.70 1.50
C PHE A 254 4.34 -9.92 0.22
N ARG A 255 5.57 -9.42 0.01
CA ARG A 255 5.95 -8.75 -1.23
C ARG A 255 6.46 -9.78 -2.25
N PRO A 256 5.87 -9.80 -3.49
CA PRO A 256 6.06 -10.91 -4.45
C PRO A 256 7.43 -10.96 -5.12
N ASP A 257 8.02 -9.81 -5.44
CA ASP A 257 9.14 -9.68 -6.38
C ASP A 257 10.36 -10.57 -6.06
N ARG A 258 10.66 -10.75 -4.77
CA ARG A 258 11.78 -11.56 -4.30
C ARG A 258 11.39 -12.93 -3.72
N ALA A 259 10.10 -13.24 -3.65
CA ALA A 259 9.63 -14.57 -3.27
C ALA A 259 9.46 -15.51 -4.49
N ARG A 260 9.29 -14.93 -5.67
CA ARG A 260 8.91 -15.61 -6.90
C ARG A 260 9.90 -16.70 -7.32
N GLU A 261 11.19 -16.39 -7.38
CA GLU A 261 12.22 -17.31 -7.90
C GLU A 261 12.38 -18.55 -7.04
N MET A 262 12.42 -18.40 -5.72
CA MET A 262 12.47 -19.53 -4.80
C MET A 262 11.18 -20.36 -4.86
N THR A 263 10.04 -19.74 -5.03
CA THR A 263 8.76 -20.44 -5.22
C THR A 263 8.80 -21.30 -6.48
N TYR A 264 9.27 -20.76 -7.62
CA TYR A 264 9.47 -21.54 -8.83
C TYR A 264 10.39 -22.74 -8.61
N ALA A 265 11.54 -22.50 -7.99
CA ALA A 265 12.51 -23.57 -7.74
C ALA A 265 11.95 -24.72 -6.87
N LEU A 266 11.07 -24.40 -5.91
CA LEU A 266 10.48 -25.40 -5.01
C LEU A 266 9.24 -26.08 -5.60
N THR A 267 8.46 -25.41 -6.46
CA THR A 267 7.12 -25.90 -6.84
C THR A 267 6.96 -26.30 -8.30
N GLN A 268 7.71 -25.69 -9.23
CA GLN A 268 7.48 -25.94 -10.66
C GLN A 268 8.19 -27.23 -11.12
N SER A 269 7.44 -28.13 -11.75
CA SER A 269 7.98 -29.38 -12.29
C SER A 269 8.90 -29.15 -13.49
N ASP A 270 8.60 -28.14 -14.30
CA ASP A 270 9.32 -27.72 -15.51
C ASP A 270 10.38 -26.62 -15.25
N PHE A 271 10.73 -26.40 -14.00
CA PHE A 271 11.76 -25.41 -13.62
C PHE A 271 13.11 -25.76 -14.25
N ASP A 272 13.68 -24.79 -14.95
CA ASP A 272 14.91 -24.90 -15.75
C ASP A 272 16.05 -23.94 -15.33
N GLY A 273 15.86 -23.16 -14.24
CA GLY A 273 16.85 -22.18 -13.79
C GLY A 273 18.19 -22.78 -13.36
N PHE A 274 18.16 -23.99 -12.77
CA PHE A 274 19.33 -24.80 -12.43
C PHE A 274 18.97 -26.28 -12.30
N ALA A 275 19.99 -27.16 -12.32
CA ALA A 275 19.79 -28.59 -12.17
C ALA A 275 19.57 -28.95 -10.70
N ARG A 276 18.34 -29.22 -10.28
CA ARG A 276 18.01 -29.63 -8.91
C ARG A 276 18.52 -31.03 -8.63
N LYS A 277 19.43 -31.19 -7.64
CA LYS A 277 19.98 -32.49 -7.20
C LYS A 277 18.91 -33.37 -6.56
N VAL A 278 18.02 -32.75 -5.79
CA VAL A 278 16.85 -33.37 -5.16
C VAL A 278 15.65 -32.49 -5.46
N VAL A 279 14.53 -33.10 -5.80
CA VAL A 279 13.24 -32.40 -6.00
C VAL A 279 12.29 -32.91 -4.93
N ALA A 280 11.87 -32.02 -4.03
CA ALA A 280 10.82 -32.31 -3.09
C ALA A 280 9.47 -32.22 -3.82
N GLN A 281 8.82 -33.38 -4.04
CA GLN A 281 7.55 -33.50 -4.75
C GLN A 281 6.36 -33.36 -3.79
N ASP A 282 5.20 -33.02 -4.35
CA ASP A 282 3.92 -32.99 -3.62
C ASP A 282 3.96 -32.12 -2.34
N LEU A 283 4.67 -31.00 -2.40
CA LEU A 283 4.70 -30.04 -1.31
C LEU A 283 3.32 -29.40 -1.13
N HIS A 284 2.85 -29.32 0.11
CA HIS A 284 1.74 -28.44 0.46
C HIS A 284 2.28 -27.02 0.61
N TYR A 285 2.50 -26.35 -0.52
CA TYR A 285 3.13 -25.04 -0.58
C TYR A 285 2.11 -23.92 -0.48
N VAL A 286 2.31 -22.99 0.44
CA VAL A 286 1.44 -21.83 0.66
C VAL A 286 2.20 -20.55 0.41
N CYS A 287 1.67 -19.71 -0.47
CA CYS A 287 2.08 -18.32 -0.66
C CYS A 287 1.31 -17.43 0.33
N THR A 288 1.99 -16.56 1.07
CA THR A 288 1.28 -15.59 1.93
C THR A 288 0.43 -14.64 1.10
N THR A 289 0.98 -14.12 0.00
CA THR A 289 0.24 -13.31 -0.99
C THR A 289 0.39 -13.91 -2.38
N ARG A 290 -0.23 -13.34 -3.41
CA ARG A 290 -0.02 -13.78 -4.80
C ARG A 290 1.36 -13.36 -5.29
N TYR A 291 2.25 -14.32 -5.54
CA TYR A 291 3.61 -14.03 -6.02
C TYR A 291 3.71 -13.88 -7.53
N ASP A 292 2.91 -14.62 -8.28
CA ASP A 292 2.82 -14.50 -9.73
C ASP A 292 1.48 -15.05 -10.23
N GLU A 293 0.94 -14.44 -11.28
CA GLU A 293 -0.31 -14.90 -11.91
C GLU A 293 -0.18 -16.27 -12.58
N LYS A 294 1.05 -16.67 -12.92
CA LYS A 294 1.34 -18.00 -13.49
C LYS A 294 1.32 -19.12 -12.46
N LEU A 295 1.36 -18.81 -11.18
CA LEU A 295 1.31 -19.77 -10.07
C LEU A 295 -0.15 -20.01 -9.64
N THR A 296 -1.00 -20.43 -10.58
CA THR A 296 -2.45 -20.57 -10.38
C THR A 296 -2.85 -21.65 -9.42
N ASP A 297 -2.02 -22.69 -9.26
CA ASP A 297 -2.35 -23.89 -8.48
C ASP A 297 -1.87 -23.81 -7.02
N LEU A 298 -1.16 -22.74 -6.65
CA LEU A 298 -0.66 -22.58 -5.29
C LEU A 298 -1.69 -21.87 -4.40
N PRO A 299 -2.00 -22.41 -3.21
CA PRO A 299 -2.84 -21.75 -2.22
C PRO A 299 -2.24 -20.41 -1.78
N ILE A 300 -3.10 -19.40 -1.63
CA ILE A 300 -2.75 -18.04 -1.23
C ILE A 300 -3.51 -17.71 0.05
N ALA A 301 -2.78 -17.41 1.12
CA ALA A 301 -3.39 -17.12 2.42
C ALA A 301 -4.08 -15.76 2.48
N PHE A 302 -3.50 -14.74 1.86
CA PHE A 302 -4.03 -13.39 1.72
C PHE A 302 -4.09 -13.02 0.22
N PRO A 303 -5.11 -13.48 -0.51
CA PRO A 303 -5.27 -13.13 -1.92
C PRO A 303 -5.49 -11.63 -2.08
N PRO A 304 -5.18 -11.04 -3.26
CA PRO A 304 -5.55 -9.66 -3.57
C PRO A 304 -7.02 -9.42 -3.27
N GLU A 305 -7.32 -8.29 -2.64
CA GLU A 305 -8.69 -7.90 -2.35
C GLU A 305 -9.35 -7.36 -3.61
N GLU A 306 -10.48 -7.95 -4.00
CA GLU A 306 -11.32 -7.41 -5.06
C GLU A 306 -12.26 -6.36 -4.46
N LEU A 307 -12.11 -5.11 -4.90
CA LEU A 307 -12.91 -4.00 -4.39
C LEU A 307 -14.21 -3.88 -5.20
N HIS A 308 -15.29 -4.29 -4.59
CA HIS A 308 -16.65 -4.13 -5.11
C HIS A 308 -17.40 -3.03 -4.36
N ASP A 309 -18.53 -2.60 -4.92
CA ASP A 309 -19.36 -1.54 -4.37
C ASP A 309 -18.58 -0.22 -4.21
N THR A 310 -17.73 0.10 -5.17
CA THR A 310 -17.04 1.40 -5.21
C THR A 310 -18.04 2.53 -5.50
N LEU A 311 -17.69 3.77 -5.17
CA LEU A 311 -18.54 4.94 -5.43
C LEU A 311 -18.98 5.02 -6.90
N GLY A 312 -18.05 4.78 -7.84
CA GLY A 312 -18.32 4.77 -9.28
C GLY A 312 -19.32 3.69 -9.69
N GLU A 313 -19.18 2.50 -9.12
CA GLU A 313 -20.07 1.35 -9.36
C GLU A 313 -21.48 1.62 -8.82
N ILE A 314 -21.60 2.14 -7.59
CA ILE A 314 -22.89 2.47 -6.97
C ILE A 314 -23.63 3.54 -7.77
N VAL A 315 -22.93 4.63 -8.15
CA VAL A 315 -23.51 5.71 -8.97
C VAL A 315 -24.02 5.18 -10.31
N SER A 316 -23.20 4.33 -10.98
CA SER A 316 -23.59 3.66 -12.21
C SER A 316 -24.81 2.74 -12.06
N ALA A 317 -24.86 1.96 -10.98
CA ALA A 317 -25.98 1.06 -10.69
C ALA A 317 -27.30 1.80 -10.47
N HIS A 318 -27.25 3.08 -10.07
CA HIS A 318 -28.43 3.96 -9.97
C HIS A 318 -28.79 4.65 -11.30
N GLY A 319 -28.10 4.33 -12.40
CA GLY A 319 -28.35 4.93 -13.72
C GLY A 319 -27.92 6.40 -13.82
N LEU A 320 -27.09 6.87 -12.90
CA LEU A 320 -26.61 8.25 -12.83
C LEU A 320 -25.36 8.44 -13.70
N ARG A 321 -25.15 9.67 -14.15
CA ARG A 321 -23.99 10.02 -14.98
C ARG A 321 -22.87 10.61 -14.15
N GLN A 322 -21.63 10.16 -14.43
CA GLN A 322 -20.44 10.60 -13.73
C GLN A 322 -19.31 11.02 -14.68
N LEU A 323 -18.50 11.97 -14.24
CA LEU A 323 -17.33 12.46 -14.96
C LEU A 323 -16.06 12.22 -14.14
N ARG A 324 -15.01 11.73 -14.80
CA ARG A 324 -13.63 11.67 -14.28
C ARG A 324 -12.76 12.57 -15.14
N ILE A 325 -12.05 13.50 -14.54
CA ILE A 325 -11.18 14.43 -15.27
C ILE A 325 -9.89 14.70 -14.50
N ALA A 326 -8.77 14.55 -15.18
CA ALA A 326 -7.45 14.95 -14.70
C ALA A 326 -6.46 15.09 -15.85
N GLU A 327 -5.32 15.67 -15.58
CA GLU A 327 -4.19 15.60 -16.52
C GLU A 327 -3.46 14.25 -16.44
N THR A 328 -2.58 13.94 -17.42
CA THR A 328 -1.95 12.64 -17.62
C THR A 328 -1.38 12.02 -16.33
N GLU A 329 -0.68 12.80 -15.50
CA GLU A 329 -0.02 12.35 -14.27
C GLU A 329 -1.01 11.79 -13.23
N LYS A 330 -2.25 12.27 -13.22
CA LYS A 330 -3.27 11.89 -12.24
C LYS A 330 -4.52 11.25 -12.85
N TYR A 331 -4.50 10.96 -14.16
CA TYR A 331 -5.64 10.32 -14.82
C TYR A 331 -5.94 8.92 -14.29
N ALA A 332 -4.91 8.09 -14.09
CA ALA A 332 -5.09 6.75 -13.52
C ALA A 332 -5.65 6.81 -12.09
N HIS A 333 -5.32 7.87 -11.33
CA HIS A 333 -5.77 8.03 -9.95
C HIS A 333 -7.29 8.27 -9.88
N VAL A 334 -7.84 9.14 -10.74
CA VAL A 334 -9.31 9.39 -10.78
C VAL A 334 -10.09 8.32 -11.55
N THR A 335 -9.43 7.35 -12.20
CA THR A 335 -10.05 6.25 -12.97
C THR A 335 -9.75 4.90 -12.34
N PHE A 336 -8.62 4.29 -12.67
CA PHE A 336 -8.22 2.95 -12.24
C PHE A 336 -8.21 2.79 -10.71
N PHE A 337 -7.45 3.62 -10.00
CA PHE A 337 -7.34 3.53 -8.55
C PHE A 337 -8.65 3.90 -7.84
N PHE A 338 -9.33 4.94 -8.30
CA PHE A 338 -10.63 5.35 -7.76
C PHE A 338 -11.72 4.28 -7.97
N ASN A 339 -11.62 3.49 -9.02
CA ASN A 339 -12.50 2.35 -9.30
C ASN A 339 -12.00 1.02 -8.69
N GLY A 340 -11.12 1.08 -7.69
CA GLY A 340 -10.66 -0.09 -6.95
C GLY A 340 -9.76 -1.04 -7.74
N GLY A 341 -8.95 -0.51 -8.67
CA GLY A 341 -8.06 -1.30 -9.51
C GLY A 341 -8.75 -1.87 -10.76
N THR A 342 -9.91 -1.34 -11.15
CA THR A 342 -10.66 -1.79 -12.32
C THR A 342 -10.49 -0.80 -13.47
N GLU A 343 -9.96 -1.29 -14.61
CA GLU A 343 -9.87 -0.49 -15.86
C GLU A 343 -11.23 -0.26 -16.54
N THR A 344 -12.20 -1.10 -16.24
CA THR A 344 -13.52 -1.04 -16.84
C THR A 344 -14.20 0.29 -16.57
N GLN A 345 -14.64 0.95 -17.62
CA GLN A 345 -15.47 2.14 -17.54
C GLN A 345 -16.91 1.72 -17.25
N TYR A 346 -17.49 2.27 -16.18
CA TYR A 346 -18.87 1.95 -15.81
C TYR A 346 -19.89 2.61 -16.75
N PRO A 347 -21.08 2.03 -16.93
CA PRO A 347 -22.19 2.70 -17.66
C PRO A 347 -22.47 4.09 -17.07
N GLY A 348 -22.53 5.10 -17.93
CA GLY A 348 -22.73 6.50 -17.51
C GLY A 348 -21.46 7.22 -17.01
N GLU A 349 -20.30 6.57 -17.02
CA GLU A 349 -19.01 7.18 -16.68
C GLU A 349 -18.35 7.76 -17.93
N ASP A 350 -18.13 9.07 -17.96
CA ASP A 350 -17.30 9.74 -18.95
C ASP A 350 -15.90 10.02 -18.36
N ARG A 351 -14.86 9.81 -19.17
CA ARG A 351 -13.46 10.04 -18.78
C ARG A 351 -12.83 11.08 -19.69
N VAL A 352 -12.20 12.09 -19.11
CA VAL A 352 -11.50 13.16 -19.82
C VAL A 352 -10.05 13.20 -19.36
N LEU A 353 -9.15 12.92 -20.29
CA LEU A 353 -7.71 13.04 -20.09
C LEU A 353 -7.21 14.32 -20.74
N ILE A 354 -6.57 15.17 -19.98
CA ILE A 354 -5.87 16.37 -20.46
C ILE A 354 -4.37 16.04 -20.51
N PRO A 355 -3.69 16.16 -21.66
CA PRO A 355 -2.26 15.88 -21.72
C PRO A 355 -1.45 16.81 -20.82
N SER A 356 -0.58 16.24 -19.95
CA SER A 356 0.43 16.99 -19.24
C SER A 356 1.51 17.52 -20.18
N PRO A 357 2.19 18.64 -19.88
CA PRO A 357 3.27 19.17 -20.72
C PRO A 357 4.45 18.19 -20.74
N ARG A 358 4.80 17.70 -21.94
CA ARG A 358 5.87 16.68 -22.15
C ARG A 358 7.19 17.31 -22.62
N GLU A 359 7.15 18.57 -23.02
CA GLU A 359 8.29 19.32 -23.52
C GLU A 359 9.27 19.78 -22.44
N PHE A 360 8.90 19.65 -21.17
CA PHE A 360 9.72 20.04 -20.02
C PHE A 360 10.23 18.80 -19.29
N PRO A 361 11.50 18.74 -18.88
CA PRO A 361 12.06 17.60 -18.17
C PRO A 361 11.54 17.48 -16.71
N THR A 362 11.16 18.62 -16.10
CA THR A 362 10.63 18.71 -14.72
C THR A 362 9.57 19.81 -14.64
N TYR A 363 8.62 19.66 -13.72
CA TYR A 363 7.46 20.56 -13.63
C TYR A 363 7.73 21.88 -12.89
N ASP A 364 8.88 22.05 -12.24
CA ASP A 364 9.29 23.36 -11.73
C ASP A 364 9.53 24.40 -12.85
N LEU A 365 9.78 23.94 -14.07
CA LEU A 365 9.89 24.81 -15.25
C LEU A 365 8.54 25.25 -15.81
N VAL A 366 7.45 24.60 -15.44
CA VAL A 366 6.07 24.88 -15.88
C VAL A 366 5.09 24.58 -14.74
N PRO A 367 5.13 25.35 -13.63
CA PRO A 367 4.36 25.02 -12.41
C PRO A 367 2.84 24.96 -12.59
N GLU A 368 2.29 25.68 -13.56
CA GLU A 368 0.88 25.59 -13.93
C GLU A 368 0.50 24.26 -14.59
N MET A 369 1.47 23.50 -15.09
CA MET A 369 1.24 22.21 -15.77
C MET A 369 0.07 22.32 -16.76
N SER A 370 -0.96 21.50 -16.62
CA SER A 370 -2.19 21.58 -17.42
C SER A 370 -3.42 22.03 -16.60
N ALA A 371 -3.24 22.59 -15.40
CA ALA A 371 -4.36 22.96 -14.53
C ALA A 371 -5.38 23.89 -15.19
N VAL A 372 -4.93 24.89 -15.97
CA VAL A 372 -5.83 25.82 -16.68
C VAL A 372 -6.69 25.07 -17.72
N LYS A 373 -6.10 24.13 -18.47
CA LYS A 373 -6.84 23.32 -19.46
C LYS A 373 -7.81 22.35 -18.76
N VAL A 374 -7.41 21.73 -17.65
CA VAL A 374 -8.29 20.89 -16.81
C VAL A 374 -9.47 21.73 -16.33
N LYS A 375 -9.24 22.91 -15.78
CA LYS A 375 -10.25 23.83 -15.31
C LYS A 375 -11.19 24.26 -16.44
N ASP A 376 -10.70 24.65 -17.61
CA ASP A 376 -11.53 25.09 -18.73
C ASP A 376 -12.48 23.97 -19.18
N GLU A 377 -12.00 22.76 -19.36
CA GLU A 377 -12.82 21.61 -19.72
C GLU A 377 -13.80 21.25 -18.61
N LEU A 378 -13.36 21.23 -17.33
CA LEU A 378 -14.22 20.95 -16.19
C LEU A 378 -15.37 21.94 -16.09
N VAL A 379 -15.10 23.24 -16.18
CA VAL A 379 -16.12 24.33 -16.16
C VAL A 379 -17.12 24.16 -17.32
N ALA A 380 -16.62 23.86 -18.53
CA ALA A 380 -17.48 23.56 -19.67
C ALA A 380 -18.41 22.37 -19.37
N ARG A 381 -17.89 21.27 -18.79
CA ARG A 381 -18.67 20.08 -18.43
C ARG A 381 -19.68 20.36 -17.31
N ILE A 382 -19.31 21.08 -16.28
CA ILE A 382 -20.22 21.50 -15.19
C ILE A 382 -21.40 22.28 -15.77
N ARG A 383 -21.16 23.22 -16.66
CA ARG A 383 -22.21 24.06 -17.28
C ARG A 383 -23.15 23.29 -18.19
N THR A 384 -22.79 22.09 -18.66
CA THR A 384 -23.76 21.25 -19.38
C THR A 384 -24.87 20.73 -18.46
N GLY A 385 -24.65 20.68 -17.17
CA GLY A 385 -25.56 20.08 -16.18
C GLY A 385 -25.80 18.58 -16.39
N ALA A 386 -25.00 17.91 -17.22
CA ALA A 386 -25.23 16.54 -17.65
C ALA A 386 -24.81 15.47 -16.64
N TYR A 387 -24.03 15.82 -15.65
CA TYR A 387 -23.47 14.88 -14.68
C TYR A 387 -24.10 15.03 -13.30
N ASP A 388 -24.33 13.91 -12.64
CA ASP A 388 -24.79 13.84 -11.25
C ASP A 388 -23.60 13.82 -10.28
N MET A 389 -22.48 13.21 -10.71
CA MET A 389 -21.23 13.16 -9.96
C MET A 389 -20.05 13.58 -10.85
N ILE A 390 -19.12 14.35 -10.28
CA ILE A 390 -17.87 14.74 -10.93
C ILE A 390 -16.71 14.46 -9.98
N VAL A 391 -15.61 13.91 -10.49
CA VAL A 391 -14.34 13.78 -9.77
C VAL A 391 -13.24 14.39 -10.61
N CYS A 392 -12.58 15.40 -10.06
CA CYS A 392 -11.47 16.11 -10.67
C CYS A 392 -10.24 16.08 -9.77
N ASN A 393 -9.06 15.91 -10.37
CA ASN A 393 -7.79 16.07 -9.69
C ASN A 393 -6.94 17.14 -10.36
N PHE A 394 -6.39 18.06 -9.55
CA PHE A 394 -5.36 19.01 -9.93
C PHE A 394 -4.01 18.53 -9.41
N ALA A 395 -3.08 18.17 -10.29
CA ALA A 395 -1.84 17.49 -10.00
C ALA A 395 -0.74 18.37 -9.38
N ASN A 396 -0.88 19.68 -9.47
CA ASN A 396 0.22 20.63 -9.38
C ASN A 396 0.97 20.63 -8.05
N CYS A 397 0.26 20.63 -6.90
CA CYS A 397 0.92 20.78 -5.61
C CYS A 397 1.80 19.56 -5.28
N ASP A 398 1.41 18.37 -5.76
CA ASP A 398 2.18 17.15 -5.63
C ASP A 398 3.35 17.11 -6.63
N MET A 399 3.04 17.20 -7.92
CA MET A 399 4.05 17.01 -8.98
C MET A 399 5.16 18.07 -8.95
N VAL A 400 4.81 19.32 -8.67
CA VAL A 400 5.80 20.41 -8.51
C VAL A 400 6.47 20.31 -7.13
N GLY A 401 5.75 19.91 -6.10
CA GLY A 401 6.30 19.64 -4.76
C GLY A 401 7.47 18.67 -4.80
N HIS A 402 7.34 17.58 -5.55
CA HIS A 402 8.40 16.58 -5.74
C HIS A 402 9.70 17.14 -6.34
N THR A 403 9.67 18.29 -6.99
CA THR A 403 10.89 18.94 -7.51
C THR A 403 11.74 19.59 -6.43
N GLY A 404 11.16 19.87 -5.25
CA GLY A 404 11.83 20.56 -4.15
C GLY A 404 12.06 22.06 -4.40
N VAL A 405 11.54 22.62 -5.50
CA VAL A 405 11.75 24.03 -5.89
C VAL A 405 10.65 24.91 -5.30
N MET A 406 10.90 25.50 -4.12
CA MET A 406 9.93 26.30 -3.38
C MET A 406 9.22 27.40 -4.20
N PRO A 407 9.93 28.27 -5.00
CA PRO A 407 9.23 29.28 -5.80
C PRO A 407 8.27 28.70 -6.85
N ALA A 408 8.59 27.54 -7.41
CA ALA A 408 7.74 26.85 -8.36
C ALA A 408 6.50 26.24 -7.67
N ALA A 409 6.69 25.62 -6.50
CA ALA A 409 5.59 25.08 -5.70
C ALA A 409 4.60 26.18 -5.28
N ILE A 410 5.06 27.37 -4.88
CA ILE A 410 4.22 28.52 -4.58
C ILE A 410 3.41 28.92 -5.83
N GLN A 411 4.02 29.01 -7.01
CA GLN A 411 3.32 29.33 -8.26
C GLN A 411 2.28 28.26 -8.62
N ALA A 412 2.60 26.98 -8.40
CA ALA A 412 1.68 25.85 -8.61
C ALA A 412 0.42 25.98 -7.73
N VAL A 413 0.61 26.22 -6.42
CA VAL A 413 -0.49 26.43 -5.47
C VAL A 413 -1.35 27.63 -5.87
N GLU A 414 -0.75 28.77 -6.21
CA GLU A 414 -1.48 29.98 -6.65
C GLU A 414 -2.24 29.75 -7.96
N CYS A 415 -1.71 28.95 -8.87
CA CYS A 415 -2.40 28.59 -10.11
C CYS A 415 -3.64 27.74 -9.82
N VAL A 416 -3.51 26.72 -8.98
CA VAL A 416 -4.63 25.85 -8.59
C VAL A 416 -5.71 26.63 -7.84
N ASP A 417 -5.32 27.54 -6.94
CA ASP A 417 -6.28 28.40 -6.21
C ASP A 417 -7.13 29.27 -7.20
N ARG A 418 -6.51 29.88 -8.21
CA ARG A 418 -7.25 30.61 -9.25
C ARG A 418 -8.19 29.70 -10.05
N CYS A 419 -7.72 28.51 -10.44
CA CYS A 419 -8.55 27.54 -11.15
C CYS A 419 -9.74 27.10 -10.30
N LEU A 420 -9.52 26.85 -9.01
CA LEU A 420 -10.57 26.49 -8.05
C LEU A 420 -11.67 27.55 -8.00
N GLY A 421 -11.32 28.84 -8.02
CA GLY A 421 -12.30 29.93 -8.02
C GLY A 421 -13.28 29.88 -9.17
N GLU A 422 -12.82 29.61 -10.39
CA GLU A 422 -13.68 29.48 -11.56
C GLU A 422 -14.54 28.18 -11.50
N VAL A 423 -14.00 27.10 -10.98
CA VAL A 423 -14.75 25.84 -10.77
C VAL A 423 -15.87 26.05 -9.75
N VAL A 424 -15.58 26.69 -8.62
CA VAL A 424 -16.56 27.01 -7.58
C VAL A 424 -17.69 27.86 -8.16
N ALA A 425 -17.36 28.94 -8.90
CA ALA A 425 -18.37 29.79 -9.48
C ALA A 425 -19.30 29.05 -10.47
N ALA A 426 -18.73 28.18 -11.33
CA ALA A 426 -19.52 27.38 -12.25
C ALA A 426 -20.39 26.33 -11.53
N ALA A 427 -19.89 25.75 -10.46
CA ALA A 427 -20.63 24.77 -9.67
C ALA A 427 -21.79 25.43 -8.90
N GLU A 428 -21.57 26.59 -8.29
CA GLU A 428 -22.63 27.36 -7.64
C GLU A 428 -23.73 27.76 -8.66
N GLU A 429 -23.34 28.22 -9.87
CA GLU A 429 -24.26 28.55 -10.97
C GLU A 429 -25.16 27.36 -11.35
N MET A 430 -24.61 26.16 -11.35
CA MET A 430 -25.30 24.92 -11.79
C MET A 430 -25.89 24.09 -10.65
N GLY A 431 -25.81 24.58 -9.41
CA GLY A 431 -26.38 23.94 -8.23
C GLY A 431 -25.68 22.67 -7.78
N TYR A 432 -24.39 22.53 -8.03
CA TYR A 432 -23.56 21.46 -7.47
C TYR A 432 -23.17 21.77 -6.03
N THR A 433 -23.14 20.74 -5.23
CA THR A 433 -22.43 20.73 -3.94
C THR A 433 -21.01 20.26 -4.20
N LEU A 434 -19.98 21.00 -3.72
CA LEU A 434 -18.60 20.57 -3.89
C LEU A 434 -18.01 20.07 -2.57
N LEU A 435 -17.18 19.07 -2.69
CA LEU A 435 -16.21 18.65 -1.70
C LEU A 435 -14.82 19.00 -2.26
N VAL A 436 -14.14 19.96 -1.63
CA VAL A 436 -12.77 20.36 -1.98
C VAL A 436 -11.83 19.74 -0.95
N THR A 437 -10.87 18.92 -1.38
CA THR A 437 -9.99 18.16 -0.49
C THR A 437 -8.62 17.90 -1.14
N ALA A 438 -7.78 17.16 -0.47
CA ALA A 438 -6.56 16.54 -1.01
C ALA A 438 -6.53 15.06 -0.65
N ASP A 439 -5.64 14.32 -1.27
CA ASP A 439 -5.45 12.88 -1.07
C ASP A 439 -4.24 12.55 -0.18
N HIS A 440 -3.29 13.46 -0.07
CA HIS A 440 -2.14 13.47 0.85
C HIS A 440 -1.51 14.86 0.90
N GLY A 441 -0.50 15.06 1.74
CA GLY A 441 0.32 16.26 1.76
C GLY A 441 1.64 16.07 0.99
N ASN A 442 2.15 17.18 0.43
CA ASN A 442 3.47 17.32 -0.21
C ASN A 442 3.95 18.77 -0.12
N ALA A 443 3.26 19.71 -0.81
CA ALA A 443 3.64 21.13 -0.85
C ALA A 443 3.53 21.86 0.52
N ASP A 444 2.90 21.25 1.50
CA ASP A 444 2.77 21.74 2.88
C ASP A 444 4.07 21.62 3.69
N ARG A 445 5.09 20.88 3.18
CA ARG A 445 6.43 20.81 3.78
C ARG A 445 7.49 20.57 2.72
N MET A 446 8.06 21.65 2.18
CA MET A 446 9.12 21.64 1.17
C MET A 446 10.54 21.68 1.77
N VAL A 447 10.64 21.98 3.07
CA VAL A 447 11.92 22.08 3.80
C VAL A 447 11.80 21.32 5.11
N GLU A 448 12.77 20.47 5.38
CA GLU A 448 12.89 19.73 6.64
C GLU A 448 13.38 20.63 7.80
N PRO A 449 13.18 20.22 9.07
CA PRO A 449 13.65 21.00 10.24
C PRO A 449 15.15 21.27 10.26
N ASP A 450 15.97 20.46 9.60
CA ASP A 450 17.42 20.65 9.47
C ASP A 450 17.80 21.59 8.32
N GLY A 451 16.80 22.11 7.59
CA GLY A 451 17.01 23.02 6.45
C GLY A 451 17.24 22.32 5.10
N SER A 452 17.25 20.99 5.06
CA SER A 452 17.33 20.24 3.82
C SER A 452 16.03 20.32 3.03
N THR A 453 16.11 20.15 1.70
CA THR A 453 14.93 20.12 0.82
C THR A 453 14.17 18.83 1.03
N ASN A 454 12.85 18.94 1.27
CA ASN A 454 11.96 17.80 1.22
C ASN A 454 11.31 17.69 -0.17
N THR A 455 11.33 16.50 -0.72
CA THR A 455 10.67 16.13 -1.98
C THR A 455 9.68 14.97 -1.80
N ALA A 456 9.51 14.51 -0.56
CA ALA A 456 8.63 13.40 -0.21
C ALA A 456 7.25 13.93 0.23
N HIS A 457 6.26 13.03 0.26
CA HIS A 457 4.96 13.32 0.84
C HIS A 457 5.08 13.58 2.36
N THR A 458 4.00 14.06 2.97
CA THR A 458 3.92 14.30 4.40
C THR A 458 2.88 13.39 5.06
N THR A 459 2.96 13.26 6.37
CA THR A 459 1.93 12.59 7.19
C THR A 459 0.88 13.56 7.71
N ASN A 460 0.90 14.82 7.26
CA ASN A 460 -0.02 15.84 7.71
C ASN A 460 -1.45 15.54 7.26
N LEU A 461 -2.42 16.07 8.01
CA LEU A 461 -3.82 16.00 7.65
C LEU A 461 -4.07 16.82 6.38
N VAL A 462 -5.15 16.51 5.68
CA VAL A 462 -5.60 17.26 4.50
C VAL A 462 -6.92 17.98 4.79
N PRO A 463 -7.21 19.10 4.13
CA PRO A 463 -8.48 19.81 4.32
C PRO A 463 -9.63 19.10 3.62
N LEU A 464 -10.86 19.30 4.12
CA LEU A 464 -12.08 19.06 3.38
C LEU A 464 -13.03 20.24 3.62
N VAL A 465 -13.49 20.85 2.54
CA VAL A 465 -14.46 21.98 2.56
C VAL A 465 -15.72 21.57 1.83
N LEU A 466 -16.87 21.72 2.48
CA LEU A 466 -18.21 21.45 1.91
C LEU A 466 -18.81 22.75 1.38
N VAL A 467 -18.73 22.98 0.08
CA VAL A 467 -19.21 24.20 -0.58
C VAL A 467 -20.64 24.01 -1.10
N GLY A 468 -21.49 25.01 -0.88
CA GLY A 468 -22.88 25.03 -1.35
C GLY A 468 -23.90 24.41 -0.37
N ARG A 469 -23.45 23.95 0.81
CA ARG A 469 -24.33 23.43 1.88
C ARG A 469 -23.80 23.85 3.27
N GLU A 470 -24.69 24.32 4.10
CA GLU A 470 -24.41 24.68 5.51
C GLU A 470 -24.78 23.50 6.44
N LEU A 471 -24.13 22.33 6.23
CA LEU A 471 -24.32 21.15 7.08
C LEU A 471 -23.15 21.03 8.04
N PRO A 472 -23.37 20.74 9.34
CA PRO A 472 -22.29 20.54 10.28
C PRO A 472 -21.48 19.29 9.90
N LEU A 473 -20.15 19.38 10.03
CA LEU A 473 -19.24 18.28 9.76
C LEU A 473 -18.59 17.80 11.05
N ARG A 474 -18.31 16.51 11.12
CA ARG A 474 -17.48 15.91 12.17
C ARG A 474 -16.13 16.63 12.26
N ALA A 475 -15.61 16.78 13.46
CA ALA A 475 -14.38 17.53 13.74
C ALA A 475 -13.16 16.98 12.98
N GLN A 476 -13.15 15.69 12.67
CA GLN A 476 -12.11 15.02 11.90
C GLN A 476 -12.69 13.75 11.25
N GLY A 477 -12.13 13.37 10.10
CA GLY A 477 -12.40 12.12 9.40
C GLY A 477 -11.16 11.56 8.74
N ARG A 478 -11.36 10.67 7.80
CA ARG A 478 -10.33 10.05 6.95
C ARG A 478 -10.80 9.99 5.50
N LEU A 479 -9.90 9.70 4.58
CA LEU A 479 -10.20 9.72 3.13
C LEU A 479 -11.35 8.78 2.74
N SER A 480 -11.48 7.63 3.40
CA SER A 480 -12.56 6.67 3.16
C SER A 480 -13.96 7.20 3.52
N ASP A 481 -14.07 8.30 4.25
CA ASP A 481 -15.33 8.92 4.64
C ASP A 481 -15.94 9.80 3.54
N ILE A 482 -15.16 10.11 2.49
CA ILE A 482 -15.59 10.98 1.38
C ILE A 482 -16.70 10.31 0.56
N ALA A 483 -16.54 9.05 0.15
CA ALA A 483 -17.56 8.37 -0.66
C ALA A 483 -18.92 8.27 0.03
N PRO A 484 -19.06 7.80 1.29
CA PRO A 484 -20.34 7.79 1.97
C PRO A 484 -20.93 9.19 2.17
N THR A 485 -20.08 10.24 2.34
CA THR A 485 -20.54 11.65 2.39
C THR A 485 -21.11 12.09 1.05
N MET A 486 -20.46 11.76 -0.07
CA MET A 486 -20.98 12.04 -1.41
C MET A 486 -22.30 11.34 -1.68
N LEU A 487 -22.41 10.06 -1.31
CA LEU A 487 -23.66 9.29 -1.46
C LEU A 487 -24.80 9.88 -0.63
N GLU A 488 -24.52 10.30 0.60
CA GLU A 488 -25.54 10.97 1.44
C GLU A 488 -26.02 12.27 0.79
N LEU A 489 -25.12 13.11 0.25
CA LEU A 489 -25.47 14.33 -0.49
C LEU A 489 -26.27 14.04 -1.78
N MET A 490 -26.08 12.87 -2.38
CA MET A 490 -26.80 12.38 -3.54
C MET A 490 -28.11 11.65 -3.17
N HIS A 491 -28.42 11.49 -1.88
CA HIS A 491 -29.54 10.73 -1.36
C HIS A 491 -29.53 9.24 -1.76
N ILE A 492 -28.32 8.65 -1.74
CA ILE A 492 -28.08 7.24 -2.03
C ILE A 492 -27.54 6.56 -0.77
N GLU A 493 -28.09 5.41 -0.40
CA GLU A 493 -27.59 4.63 0.73
C GLU A 493 -26.26 3.95 0.37
N PRO A 494 -25.21 4.06 1.21
CA PRO A 494 -23.98 3.33 1.00
C PRO A 494 -24.20 1.83 1.13
N LYS A 495 -23.38 1.04 0.44
CA LYS A 495 -23.42 -0.43 0.57
C LYS A 495 -22.63 -0.89 1.82
N PRO A 496 -22.95 -2.08 2.37
CA PRO A 496 -22.26 -2.61 3.56
C PRO A 496 -20.74 -2.74 3.42
N ALA A 497 -20.22 -2.89 2.21
CA ALA A 497 -18.80 -2.94 1.94
C ALA A 497 -18.09 -1.60 2.17
N MET A 498 -18.81 -0.46 2.10
CA MET A 498 -18.29 0.85 2.48
C MET A 498 -18.33 0.99 4.01
N THR A 499 -17.17 0.84 4.65
CA THR A 499 -17.04 0.98 6.11
C THR A 499 -16.69 2.39 6.57
N GLY A 500 -16.45 3.32 5.63
CA GLY A 500 -16.35 4.74 5.91
C GLY A 500 -17.68 5.30 6.41
N GLU A 501 -17.62 6.37 7.17
CA GLU A 501 -18.78 7.03 7.74
C GLU A 501 -18.93 8.43 7.16
N SER A 502 -20.17 8.85 6.87
CA SER A 502 -20.41 10.23 6.39
C SER A 502 -19.80 11.25 7.35
N LEU A 503 -19.18 12.29 6.77
CA LEU A 503 -18.62 13.43 7.52
C LEU A 503 -19.71 14.38 8.00
N ILE A 504 -20.95 14.27 7.51
CA ILE A 504 -22.08 15.10 7.95
C ILE A 504 -22.51 14.62 9.34
N GLU A 505 -22.53 15.53 10.31
CA GLU A 505 -23.04 15.22 11.65
C GLU A 505 -24.54 14.95 11.59
N LYS A 506 -24.95 13.82 12.13
CA LYS A 506 -26.38 13.54 12.35
C LYS A 506 -26.85 14.35 13.56
N SER A 507 -27.82 15.23 13.31
CA SER A 507 -28.50 16.03 14.35
C SER A 507 -29.30 15.16 15.33
#